data_11d61077f58087fd81bfef957f2fa182
#
_entry.id   11d61077f58087fd81bfef957f2fa182
#
_cell.length_a   1.000
_cell.length_b   1.000
_cell.length_c   1.000
_cell.angle_alpha   90.00
_cell.angle_beta   90.00
_cell.angle_gamma   90.00
#
_symmetry.space_group_name_H-M   'P 1'
#
loop_
_entity.id
_entity.type
_entity.pdbx_description
1 polymer ?
#
loop_
_entity_poly.entity_id
_entity_poly.type
_entity_poly.pdbx_seq_one_letter_code
_entity_poly.pdbx_strand_id
1 'polypeptide(L)'
;MKIIKSKNYALEHGLIDQLETLYGKVPTGTCAGCTRCCSESVNMSYIEFLHVHNHFVGDGSLMEHPDFVNRLIRYYLLELVQPMKCPFLNENNLCDVYAFRPLPCRIFGNTTKAAYESNYKGIRIQNMEVAHQLLQESDLKMPKSVLHKEIGFCEDYMVDERLDSASVQKMYDQLVNMDGELVFKGFLKPTQFNQNLVGWFIEALLDEIDPKVLSRAMLSELRLEALKAANLG
;
A
#
# COMPACT_ATOMS: atom_id res chain seq x y z
N MET A 1 -12.54 15.48 -4.47
CA MET A 1 -13.96 15.33 -4.93
C MET A 1 -14.28 13.96 -5.56
N LYS A 2 -13.34 13.34 -6.25
CA LYS A 2 -13.54 11.99 -6.84
C LYS A 2 -13.62 10.89 -5.78
N ILE A 3 -12.74 10.95 -4.78
CA ILE A 3 -12.67 9.97 -3.66
C ILE A 3 -13.97 9.97 -2.85
N ILE A 4 -14.52 11.15 -2.51
CA ILE A 4 -15.78 11.25 -1.75
C ILE A 4 -16.94 10.57 -2.51
N LYS A 5 -17.03 10.77 -3.83
CA LYS A 5 -18.07 10.11 -4.63
C LYS A 5 -17.92 8.60 -4.68
N SER A 6 -16.68 8.12 -4.84
CA SER A 6 -16.38 6.68 -4.82
C SER A 6 -16.69 6.06 -3.46
N LYS A 7 -16.31 6.75 -2.38
CA LYS A 7 -16.59 6.34 -1.00
C LYS A 7 -18.10 6.21 -0.75
N ASN A 8 -18.86 7.25 -1.09
CA ASN A 8 -20.32 7.22 -0.92
C ASN A 8 -20.97 6.11 -1.73
N TYR A 9 -20.56 5.94 -3.00
CA TYR A 9 -21.01 4.82 -3.80
C TYR A 9 -20.72 3.46 -3.15
N ALA A 10 -19.49 3.26 -2.69
CA ALA A 10 -19.08 2.00 -2.05
C ALA A 10 -19.88 1.70 -0.77
N LEU A 11 -20.18 2.72 0.03
CA LEU A 11 -21.03 2.61 1.21
C LEU A 11 -22.49 2.28 0.85
N GLU A 12 -23.09 3.06 -0.07
CA GLU A 12 -24.50 2.91 -0.47
C GLU A 12 -24.81 1.57 -1.15
N HIS A 13 -23.80 0.98 -1.83
CA HIS A 13 -23.97 -0.30 -2.54
C HIS A 13 -23.39 -1.50 -1.80
N GLY A 14 -23.04 -1.33 -0.51
CA GLY A 14 -22.60 -2.43 0.37
C GLY A 14 -21.24 -3.02 0.00
N LEU A 15 -20.39 -2.33 -0.78
CA LEU A 15 -19.05 -2.81 -1.10
C LEU A 15 -18.13 -2.80 0.12
N ILE A 16 -18.31 -1.85 1.03
CA ILE A 16 -17.57 -1.80 2.31
C ILE A 16 -17.99 -2.99 3.20
N ASP A 17 -19.28 -3.31 3.28
CA ASP A 17 -19.77 -4.45 4.06
C ASP A 17 -19.24 -5.79 3.49
N GLN A 18 -19.15 -5.90 2.16
CA GLN A 18 -18.53 -7.05 1.50
C GLN A 18 -17.03 -7.16 1.84
N LEU A 19 -16.31 -6.03 1.87
CA LEU A 19 -14.91 -5.98 2.26
C LEU A 19 -14.72 -6.39 3.73
N GLU A 20 -15.54 -5.89 4.64
CA GLU A 20 -15.48 -6.27 6.05
C GLU A 20 -15.81 -7.75 6.25
N THR A 21 -16.79 -8.29 5.51
CA THR A 21 -17.08 -9.72 5.46
C THR A 21 -15.89 -10.55 4.96
N LEU A 22 -15.18 -10.04 3.95
CA LEU A 22 -13.94 -10.66 3.46
C LEU A 22 -12.86 -10.67 4.55
N TYR A 23 -12.66 -9.54 5.22
CA TYR A 23 -11.69 -9.42 6.31
C TYR A 23 -12.00 -10.33 7.50
N GLY A 24 -13.28 -10.56 7.78
CA GLY A 24 -13.74 -11.51 8.81
C GLY A 24 -13.35 -12.97 8.54
N LYS A 25 -12.94 -13.31 7.30
CA LYS A 25 -12.44 -14.65 6.93
C LYS A 25 -10.94 -14.83 7.24
N VAL A 26 -10.21 -13.75 7.53
CA VAL A 26 -8.80 -13.84 7.94
C VAL A 26 -8.73 -14.33 9.37
N PRO A 27 -8.01 -15.42 9.66
CA PRO A 27 -7.88 -15.93 11.02
C PRO A 27 -7.36 -14.86 11.99
N THR A 28 -7.94 -14.82 13.17
CA THR A 28 -7.49 -13.92 14.23
C THR A 28 -6.22 -14.46 14.87
N GLY A 29 -5.21 -13.63 14.97
CA GLY A 29 -3.95 -14.00 15.62
C GLY A 29 -3.31 -12.82 16.33
N THR A 30 -2.22 -13.09 17.04
CA THR A 30 -1.51 -12.10 17.84
C THR A 30 -0.20 -11.69 17.16
N CYS A 31 -0.09 -10.40 16.85
CA CYS A 31 1.12 -9.79 16.28
C CYS A 31 2.08 -9.36 17.40
N ALA A 32 3.36 -9.72 17.29
CA ALA A 32 4.39 -9.31 18.25
C ALA A 32 4.82 -7.82 18.15
N GLY A 33 4.27 -7.06 17.20
CA GLY A 33 4.58 -5.63 17.04
C GLY A 33 6.01 -5.32 16.57
N CYS A 34 6.70 -6.28 15.97
CA CYS A 34 8.11 -6.13 15.55
C CYS A 34 8.33 -5.16 14.37
N THR A 35 7.26 -4.72 13.71
CA THR A 35 7.24 -3.78 12.56
C THR A 35 8.03 -4.22 11.30
N ARG A 36 8.53 -5.45 11.22
CA ARG A 36 9.27 -5.94 10.04
C ARG A 36 8.44 -5.88 8.76
N CYS A 37 7.19 -6.32 8.80
CA CYS A 37 6.26 -6.23 7.65
C CYS A 37 5.85 -4.80 7.29
N CYS A 38 6.03 -3.84 8.20
CA CYS A 38 5.73 -2.42 7.98
C CYS A 38 6.90 -1.66 7.31
N SER A 39 7.84 -2.37 6.74
CA SER A 39 8.99 -1.76 6.08
C SER A 39 8.83 -1.66 4.56
N GLU A 40 7.71 -2.13 4.00
CA GLU A 40 7.36 -1.98 2.58
C GLU A 40 5.97 -1.37 2.41
N SER A 41 5.78 -0.64 1.30
CA SER A 41 4.45 -0.25 0.86
C SER A 41 3.78 -1.44 0.21
N VAL A 42 2.65 -1.88 0.76
CA VAL A 42 1.89 -3.01 0.23
C VAL A 42 1.00 -2.57 -0.92
N ASN A 43 0.82 -3.45 -1.91
CA ASN A 43 -0.21 -3.25 -2.91
C ASN A 43 -1.58 -3.27 -2.23
N MET A 44 -2.45 -2.35 -2.63
CA MET A 44 -3.76 -2.18 -2.01
C MET A 44 -4.80 -1.92 -3.09
N SER A 45 -5.91 -2.67 -3.06
CA SER A 45 -7.05 -2.42 -3.94
C SER A 45 -7.69 -1.06 -3.65
N TYR A 46 -8.44 -0.53 -4.63
CA TYR A 46 -9.07 0.78 -4.46
C TYR A 46 -10.18 0.75 -3.40
N ILE A 47 -10.93 -0.34 -3.31
CA ILE A 47 -11.94 -0.49 -2.26
C ILE A 47 -11.31 -0.51 -0.86
N GLU A 48 -10.16 -1.15 -0.69
CA GLU A 48 -9.40 -1.11 0.56
C GLU A 48 -8.89 0.28 0.88
N PHE A 49 -8.40 1.01 -0.14
CA PHE A 49 -8.02 2.41 0.03
C PHE A 49 -9.20 3.25 0.51
N LEU A 50 -10.37 3.13 -0.11
CA LEU A 50 -11.57 3.86 0.32
C LEU A 50 -11.94 3.55 1.77
N HIS A 51 -11.82 2.29 2.19
CA HIS A 51 -12.08 1.86 3.56
C HIS A 51 -11.08 2.46 4.54
N VAL A 52 -9.77 2.34 4.27
CA VAL A 52 -8.71 2.91 5.13
C VAL A 52 -8.83 4.43 5.20
N HIS A 53 -9.03 5.10 4.05
CA HIS A 53 -9.20 6.54 3.98
C HIS A 53 -10.42 7.00 4.80
N ASN A 54 -11.55 6.30 4.68
CA ASN A 54 -12.76 6.62 5.44
C ASN A 54 -12.53 6.57 6.96
N HIS A 55 -11.80 5.56 7.44
CA HIS A 55 -11.51 5.42 8.87
C HIS A 55 -10.42 6.35 9.38
N PHE A 56 -9.45 6.70 8.54
CA PHE A 56 -8.32 7.54 8.93
C PHE A 56 -8.63 9.05 8.84
N VAL A 57 -9.30 9.47 7.76
CA VAL A 57 -9.60 10.87 7.46
C VAL A 57 -11.07 11.21 7.77
N GLY A 58 -11.96 10.24 7.63
CA GLY A 58 -13.41 10.45 7.76
C GLY A 58 -13.95 11.39 6.68
N ASP A 59 -14.66 12.42 7.12
CA ASP A 59 -15.16 13.52 6.26
C ASP A 59 -14.23 14.75 6.26
N GLY A 60 -13.07 14.66 6.94
CA GLY A 60 -12.06 15.70 7.00
C GLY A 60 -11.10 15.72 5.80
N SER A 61 -9.90 16.23 6.03
CA SER A 61 -8.85 16.38 5.04
C SER A 61 -7.57 15.69 5.50
N LEU A 62 -6.79 15.13 4.57
CA LEU A 62 -5.44 14.63 4.86
C LEU A 62 -4.54 15.72 5.44
N MET A 63 -4.78 16.99 5.10
CA MET A 63 -4.03 18.14 5.60
C MET A 63 -4.23 18.37 7.11
N GLU A 64 -5.25 17.78 7.70
CA GLU A 64 -5.46 17.79 9.16
C GLU A 64 -4.53 16.82 9.90
N HIS A 65 -3.78 15.98 9.15
CA HIS A 65 -2.80 15.01 9.64
C HIS A 65 -1.37 15.33 9.17
N PRO A 66 -0.78 16.50 9.54
CA PRO A 66 0.48 16.99 8.96
C PRO A 66 1.65 16.03 9.15
N ASP A 67 1.74 15.35 10.28
CA ASP A 67 2.81 14.38 10.56
C ASP A 67 2.72 13.15 9.65
N PHE A 68 1.50 12.68 9.40
CA PHE A 68 1.27 11.60 8.42
C PHE A 68 1.63 12.06 7.01
N VAL A 69 1.19 13.25 6.59
CA VAL A 69 1.50 13.82 5.27
C VAL A 69 3.00 13.95 5.07
N ASN A 70 3.74 14.42 6.07
CA ASN A 70 5.20 14.49 6.03
C ASN A 70 5.84 13.10 5.86
N ARG A 71 5.38 12.09 6.63
CA ARG A 71 5.87 10.70 6.48
C ARG A 71 5.52 10.12 5.11
N LEU A 72 4.32 10.40 4.60
CA LEU A 72 3.83 9.96 3.29
C LEU A 72 4.70 10.49 2.14
N ILE A 73 4.91 11.82 2.10
CA ILE A 73 5.74 12.47 1.08
C ILE A 73 7.18 11.96 1.16
N ARG A 74 7.74 11.91 2.38
CA ARG A 74 9.09 11.40 2.59
C ARG A 74 9.23 9.95 2.11
N TYR A 75 8.24 9.10 2.41
CA TYR A 75 8.24 7.72 1.93
C TYR A 75 8.24 7.68 0.41
N TYR A 76 7.31 8.38 -0.23
CA TYR A 76 7.18 8.43 -1.68
C TYR A 76 8.47 8.86 -2.38
N LEU A 77 9.14 9.87 -1.84
CA LEU A 77 10.39 10.39 -2.42
C LEU A 77 11.58 9.44 -2.26
N LEU A 78 11.64 8.71 -1.15
CA LEU A 78 12.85 7.99 -0.73
C LEU A 78 12.74 6.46 -0.80
N GLU A 79 11.58 5.87 -1.05
CA GLU A 79 11.41 4.41 -1.04
C GLU A 79 12.30 3.67 -2.06
N LEU A 80 12.66 4.32 -3.16
CA LEU A 80 13.57 3.77 -4.18
C LEU A 80 15.04 4.05 -3.87
N VAL A 81 15.33 4.87 -2.87
CA VAL A 81 16.69 5.29 -2.48
C VAL A 81 17.18 4.50 -1.26
N GLN A 82 16.30 4.27 -0.30
CA GLN A 82 16.62 3.59 0.95
C GLN A 82 15.41 2.84 1.51
N PRO A 83 15.63 1.81 2.35
CA PRO A 83 14.54 1.15 3.05
C PRO A 83 13.77 2.13 3.93
N MET A 84 12.45 2.19 3.75
CA MET A 84 11.55 3.08 4.48
C MET A 84 10.62 2.27 5.37
N LYS A 85 10.10 2.89 6.43
CA LYS A 85 8.99 2.35 7.23
C LYS A 85 7.67 2.90 6.71
N CYS A 86 6.61 2.10 6.78
CA CYS A 86 5.26 2.49 6.38
C CYS A 86 4.85 3.85 6.99
N PRO A 87 4.25 4.77 6.22
CA PRO A 87 3.85 6.09 6.74
C PRO A 87 2.83 6.03 7.89
N PHE A 88 2.07 4.93 8.00
CA PHE A 88 1.12 4.71 9.09
C PHE A 88 1.76 4.24 10.40
N LEU A 89 3.06 3.98 10.44
CA LEU A 89 3.75 3.80 11.71
C LEU A 89 4.01 5.16 12.36
N ASN A 90 3.45 5.34 13.55
CA ASN A 90 3.70 6.51 14.38
C ASN A 90 5.05 6.40 15.13
N GLU A 91 5.39 7.42 15.91
CA GLU A 91 6.65 7.49 16.65
C GLU A 91 6.83 6.35 17.67
N ASN A 92 5.73 5.78 18.15
CA ASN A 92 5.73 4.64 19.07
C ASN A 92 5.84 3.28 18.34
N ASN A 93 6.08 3.27 17.04
CA ASN A 93 6.04 2.08 16.17
C ASN A 93 4.69 1.34 16.20
N LEU A 94 3.59 2.06 16.43
CA LEU A 94 2.24 1.55 16.33
C LEU A 94 1.63 1.95 15.00
N CYS A 95 0.80 1.09 14.42
CA CYS A 95 0.11 1.37 13.17
C CYS A 95 -1.18 2.14 13.45
N ASP A 96 -1.29 3.39 12.96
CA ASP A 96 -2.45 4.26 13.15
C ASP A 96 -3.74 3.69 12.53
N VAL A 97 -3.61 2.75 11.58
CA VAL A 97 -4.75 2.09 10.91
C VAL A 97 -4.79 0.58 11.17
N TYR A 98 -4.25 0.10 12.30
CA TYR A 98 -4.11 -1.33 12.58
C TYR A 98 -5.43 -2.10 12.46
N ALA A 99 -6.53 -1.55 12.96
CA ALA A 99 -7.86 -2.17 12.88
C ALA A 99 -8.39 -2.23 11.43
N PHE A 100 -8.01 -1.27 10.58
CA PHE A 100 -8.50 -1.06 9.22
C PHE A 100 -7.47 -1.41 8.14
N ARG A 101 -6.35 -2.03 8.54
CA ARG A 101 -5.25 -2.38 7.63
C ARG A 101 -5.74 -3.23 6.44
N PRO A 102 -5.14 -3.04 5.23
CA PRO A 102 -5.52 -3.77 4.04
C PRO A 102 -5.16 -5.26 4.11
N LEU A 103 -5.73 -6.06 3.23
CA LEU A 103 -5.56 -7.51 3.18
C LEU A 103 -4.10 -7.97 3.22
N PRO A 104 -3.16 -7.40 2.44
CA PRO A 104 -1.76 -7.80 2.51
C PRO A 104 -1.17 -7.69 3.93
N CYS A 105 -1.54 -6.65 4.67
CA CYS A 105 -1.11 -6.47 6.06
C CYS A 105 -1.79 -7.45 7.02
N ARG A 106 -3.06 -7.84 6.73
CA ARG A 106 -3.81 -8.80 7.56
C ARG A 106 -3.29 -10.22 7.41
N ILE A 107 -2.97 -10.62 6.17
CA ILE A 107 -2.55 -11.99 5.86
C ILE A 107 -1.06 -12.24 6.09
N PHE A 108 -0.23 -11.20 6.27
CA PHE A 108 1.23 -11.36 6.34
C PHE A 108 1.66 -12.40 7.38
N GLY A 109 1.12 -12.35 8.59
CA GLY A 109 1.38 -13.37 9.62
C GLY A 109 0.46 -14.59 9.56
N ASN A 110 -0.59 -14.54 8.73
CA ASN A 110 -1.65 -15.54 8.66
C ASN A 110 -1.45 -16.57 7.53
N THR A 111 -0.44 -16.44 6.69
CA THR A 111 -0.19 -17.36 5.58
C THR A 111 0.74 -18.49 5.98
N THR A 112 0.58 -19.67 5.33
CA THR A 112 1.59 -20.72 5.44
C THR A 112 2.92 -20.25 4.85
N LYS A 113 4.03 -20.87 5.27
CA LYS A 113 5.37 -20.52 4.76
C LYS A 113 5.44 -20.69 3.24
N ALA A 114 4.85 -21.75 2.69
CA ALA A 114 4.81 -22.00 1.25
C ALA A 114 4.03 -20.90 0.50
N ALA A 115 2.88 -20.44 1.04
CA ALA A 115 2.12 -19.34 0.45
C ALA A 115 2.89 -18.02 0.49
N TYR A 116 3.56 -17.74 1.60
CA TYR A 116 4.44 -16.59 1.73
C TYR A 116 5.58 -16.60 0.70
N GLU A 117 6.32 -17.70 0.58
CA GLU A 117 7.46 -17.83 -0.35
C GLU A 117 7.03 -17.67 -1.80
N SER A 118 5.86 -18.23 -2.17
CA SER A 118 5.28 -18.06 -3.52
C SER A 118 4.96 -16.62 -3.84
N ASN A 119 4.32 -15.90 -2.92
CA ASN A 119 3.98 -14.48 -3.07
C ASN A 119 5.24 -13.60 -3.11
N TYR A 120 6.18 -13.86 -2.21
CA TYR A 120 7.44 -13.11 -2.12
C TYR A 120 8.29 -13.21 -3.38
N LYS A 121 8.29 -14.36 -4.04
CA LYS A 121 8.94 -14.54 -5.34
C LYS A 121 8.37 -13.59 -6.41
N GLY A 122 7.05 -13.39 -6.44
CA GLY A 122 6.38 -12.42 -7.32
C GLY A 122 6.82 -10.99 -7.05
N ILE A 123 6.87 -10.59 -5.77
CA ILE A 123 7.32 -9.25 -5.35
C ILE A 123 8.77 -8.99 -5.80
N ARG A 124 9.67 -9.96 -5.65
CA ARG A 124 11.05 -9.83 -6.12
C ARG A 124 11.15 -9.61 -7.63
N ILE A 125 10.34 -10.30 -8.42
CA ILE A 125 10.30 -10.11 -9.87
C ILE A 125 9.87 -8.67 -10.19
N GLN A 126 8.80 -8.17 -9.57
CA GLN A 126 8.33 -6.80 -9.77
C GLN A 126 9.39 -5.76 -9.39
N ASN A 127 10.09 -5.94 -8.27
CA ASN A 127 11.18 -5.05 -7.88
C ASN A 127 12.32 -5.03 -8.89
N MET A 128 12.66 -6.18 -9.49
CA MET A 128 13.66 -6.26 -10.56
C MET A 128 13.20 -5.56 -11.84
N GLU A 129 11.92 -5.66 -12.20
CA GLU A 129 11.33 -4.95 -13.35
C GLU A 129 11.40 -3.44 -13.16
N VAL A 130 11.02 -2.93 -11.97
CA VAL A 130 11.14 -1.50 -11.64
C VAL A 130 12.60 -1.03 -11.71
N ALA A 131 13.52 -1.81 -11.17
CA ALA A 131 14.96 -1.48 -11.23
C ALA A 131 15.48 -1.45 -12.67
N HIS A 132 15.03 -2.37 -13.52
CA HIS A 132 15.38 -2.41 -14.94
C HIS A 132 14.81 -1.21 -15.71
N GLN A 133 13.55 -0.84 -15.47
CA GLN A 133 12.94 0.36 -16.07
C GLN A 133 13.70 1.63 -15.68
N LEU A 134 14.01 1.82 -14.40
CA LEU A 134 14.80 2.97 -13.94
C LEU A 134 16.15 3.07 -14.63
N LEU A 135 16.82 1.93 -14.82
CA LEU A 135 18.10 1.90 -15.52
C LEU A 135 17.95 2.26 -17.01
N GLN A 136 16.92 1.74 -17.68
CA GLN A 136 16.70 2.01 -19.11
C GLN A 136 16.22 3.42 -19.39
N GLU A 137 15.30 3.97 -18.59
CA GLU A 137 14.67 5.25 -18.86
C GLU A 137 15.47 6.45 -18.34
N SER A 138 16.28 6.26 -17.30
CA SER A 138 16.92 7.35 -16.57
C SER A 138 18.41 7.15 -16.32
N ASP A 139 18.98 6.01 -16.72
CA ASP A 139 20.37 5.58 -16.40
C ASP A 139 20.67 5.58 -14.88
N LEU A 140 19.64 5.30 -14.06
CA LEU A 140 19.72 5.28 -12.61
C LEU A 140 19.67 3.87 -12.07
N LYS A 141 20.52 3.56 -11.10
CA LYS A 141 20.55 2.26 -10.42
C LYS A 141 19.82 2.33 -9.09
N MET A 142 18.92 1.39 -8.86
CA MET A 142 18.33 1.22 -7.54
C MET A 142 19.40 0.70 -6.56
N PRO A 143 19.55 1.30 -5.36
CA PRO A 143 20.50 0.83 -4.37
C PRO A 143 20.24 -0.63 -3.98
N LYS A 144 21.32 -1.41 -3.75
CA LYS A 144 21.23 -2.82 -3.38
C LYS A 144 20.44 -3.04 -2.09
N SER A 145 20.51 -2.11 -1.15
CA SER A 145 19.76 -2.13 0.12
C SER A 145 18.23 -2.08 -0.08
N VAL A 146 17.76 -1.52 -1.19
CA VAL A 146 16.35 -1.49 -1.57
C VAL A 146 16.01 -2.70 -2.43
N LEU A 147 16.78 -2.93 -3.51
CA LEU A 147 16.54 -4.00 -4.48
C LEU A 147 16.55 -5.41 -3.84
N HIS A 148 17.46 -5.63 -2.90
CA HIS A 148 17.63 -6.93 -2.22
C HIS A 148 17.08 -6.95 -0.79
N LYS A 149 16.25 -5.99 -0.44
CA LYS A 149 15.57 -5.99 0.84
C LYS A 149 14.70 -7.23 0.98
N GLU A 150 14.87 -7.94 2.08
CA GLU A 150 14.09 -9.12 2.39
C GLU A 150 13.26 -8.90 3.66
N ILE A 151 11.97 -9.14 3.56
CA ILE A 151 11.10 -9.29 4.71
C ILE A 151 10.92 -10.78 4.93
N GLY A 152 11.49 -11.32 5.98
CA GLY A 152 11.40 -12.75 6.28
C GLY A 152 9.97 -13.18 6.64
N PHE A 153 9.68 -14.46 6.49
CA PHE A 153 8.44 -15.05 6.98
C PHE A 153 8.23 -14.72 8.46
N CYS A 154 6.99 -14.41 8.85
CA CYS A 154 6.66 -14.07 10.22
C CYS A 154 6.42 -15.35 11.05
N GLU A 155 7.45 -15.80 11.77
CA GLU A 155 7.35 -16.93 12.69
C GLU A 155 6.70 -16.55 14.03
N ASP A 156 6.82 -15.29 14.43
CA ASP A 156 6.34 -14.77 15.72
C ASP A 156 4.83 -14.48 15.75
N TYR A 157 4.12 -14.63 14.63
CA TYR A 157 2.67 -14.46 14.60
C TYR A 157 1.97 -15.72 15.05
N MET A 158 1.27 -15.62 16.17
CA MET A 158 0.54 -16.76 16.77
C MET A 158 -0.89 -16.80 16.21
N VAL A 159 -1.22 -17.91 15.55
CA VAL A 159 -2.54 -18.19 14.96
C VAL A 159 -2.73 -19.71 14.92
N ASP A 160 -3.97 -20.17 15.15
CA ASP A 160 -4.28 -21.60 15.18
C ASP A 160 -4.21 -22.26 13.80
N GLU A 161 -4.67 -21.57 12.78
CA GLU A 161 -4.66 -22.06 11.39
C GLU A 161 -4.19 -20.94 10.45
N ARG A 162 -3.31 -21.31 9.51
CA ARG A 162 -2.76 -20.37 8.52
C ARG A 162 -3.40 -20.60 7.16
N LEU A 163 -3.63 -19.50 6.44
CA LEU A 163 -4.19 -19.50 5.08
C LEU A 163 -3.19 -20.11 4.09
N ASP A 164 -3.69 -21.01 3.26
CA ASP A 164 -2.96 -21.53 2.09
C ASP A 164 -3.06 -20.56 0.90
N SER A 165 -2.28 -20.85 -0.16
CA SER A 165 -2.26 -20.04 -1.38
C SER A 165 -3.62 -19.93 -2.07
N ALA A 166 -4.42 -21.01 -2.05
CA ALA A 166 -5.73 -21.04 -2.70
C ALA A 166 -6.74 -20.14 -1.98
N SER A 167 -6.72 -20.15 -0.64
CA SER A 167 -7.54 -19.28 0.20
C SER A 167 -7.16 -17.81 0.01
N VAL A 168 -5.86 -17.51 -0.01
CA VAL A 168 -5.35 -16.15 -0.27
C VAL A 168 -5.78 -15.67 -1.66
N GLN A 169 -5.63 -16.50 -2.70
CA GLN A 169 -6.05 -16.15 -4.07
C GLN A 169 -7.54 -15.82 -4.15
N LYS A 170 -8.40 -16.63 -3.54
CA LYS A 170 -9.85 -16.35 -3.49
C LYS A 170 -10.18 -15.00 -2.82
N MET A 171 -9.40 -14.58 -1.83
CA MET A 171 -9.58 -13.26 -1.20
C MET A 171 -9.20 -12.14 -2.17
N TYR A 172 -8.09 -12.26 -2.88
CA TYR A 172 -7.70 -11.28 -3.91
C TYR A 172 -8.68 -11.23 -5.07
N ASP A 173 -9.22 -12.37 -5.52
CA ASP A 173 -10.25 -12.40 -6.56
C ASP A 173 -11.52 -11.61 -6.15
N GLN A 174 -11.90 -11.67 -4.88
CA GLN A 174 -13.03 -10.87 -4.36
C GLN A 174 -12.72 -9.37 -4.37
N LEU A 175 -11.48 -8.96 -4.00
CA LEU A 175 -11.05 -7.55 -4.09
C LEU A 175 -11.07 -7.05 -5.55
N VAL A 176 -10.56 -7.86 -6.47
CA VAL A 176 -10.59 -7.54 -7.91
C VAL A 176 -12.01 -7.36 -8.43
N ASN A 177 -12.96 -8.18 -7.97
CA ASN A 177 -14.38 -8.03 -8.35
C ASN A 177 -14.98 -6.72 -7.82
N MET A 178 -14.70 -6.33 -6.56
CA MET A 178 -15.16 -5.06 -5.99
C MET A 178 -14.56 -3.86 -6.75
N ASP A 179 -13.26 -3.89 -7.03
CA ASP A 179 -12.60 -2.85 -7.83
C ASP A 179 -13.12 -2.83 -9.27
N GLY A 180 -13.46 -3.99 -9.85
CA GLY A 180 -14.08 -4.12 -11.16
C GLY A 180 -15.43 -3.38 -11.24
N GLU A 181 -16.24 -3.44 -10.19
CA GLU A 181 -17.47 -2.66 -10.10
C GLU A 181 -17.19 -1.15 -10.11
N LEU A 182 -16.18 -0.71 -9.33
CA LEU A 182 -15.78 0.70 -9.28
C LEU A 182 -15.22 1.19 -10.63
N VAL A 183 -14.54 0.32 -11.39
CA VAL A 183 -14.13 0.61 -12.78
C VAL A 183 -15.34 0.76 -13.69
N PHE A 184 -16.28 -0.17 -13.63
CA PHE A 184 -17.48 -0.13 -14.46
C PHE A 184 -18.31 1.14 -14.23
N LYS A 185 -18.32 1.65 -12.99
CA LYS A 185 -18.98 2.92 -12.64
C LYS A 185 -18.13 4.17 -12.94
N GLY A 186 -16.92 4.01 -13.45
CA GLY A 186 -16.02 5.11 -13.82
C GLY A 186 -15.31 5.81 -12.64
N PHE A 187 -15.33 5.21 -11.45
CA PHE A 187 -14.63 5.72 -10.28
C PHE A 187 -13.13 5.41 -10.31
N LEU A 188 -12.76 4.27 -10.90
CA LEU A 188 -11.41 3.78 -11.01
C LEU A 188 -11.04 3.58 -12.49
N LYS A 189 -9.80 3.90 -12.87
CA LYS A 189 -9.29 3.58 -14.22
C LYS A 189 -8.63 2.20 -14.20
N PRO A 190 -8.75 1.39 -15.28
CA PRO A 190 -8.09 0.08 -15.36
C PRO A 190 -6.57 0.15 -15.13
N THR A 191 -5.93 1.25 -15.50
CA THR A 191 -4.48 1.47 -15.32
C THR A 191 -4.06 1.69 -13.85
N GLN A 192 -5.00 1.79 -12.91
CA GLN A 192 -4.74 2.07 -11.50
C GLN A 192 -4.86 0.82 -10.61
N PHE A 193 -5.15 -0.36 -11.16
CA PHE A 193 -5.36 -1.60 -10.37
C PHE A 193 -4.17 -2.05 -9.51
N ASN A 194 -2.95 -1.72 -9.88
CA ASN A 194 -1.74 -2.17 -9.19
C ASN A 194 -1.07 -1.05 -8.40
N GLN A 195 -1.86 -0.17 -7.81
CA GLN A 195 -1.30 0.91 -7.01
C GLN A 195 -1.03 0.44 -5.58
N ASN A 196 0.10 0.88 -5.01
CA ASN A 196 0.41 0.60 -3.62
C ASN A 196 -0.28 1.61 -2.67
N LEU A 197 -0.26 1.30 -1.39
CA LEU A 197 -0.83 2.12 -0.33
C LEU A 197 -0.35 3.58 -0.40
N VAL A 198 0.96 3.80 -0.55
CA VAL A 198 1.54 5.14 -0.62
C VAL A 198 1.05 5.89 -1.85
N GLY A 199 1.02 5.21 -2.99
CA GLY A 199 0.51 5.79 -4.24
C GLY A 199 -0.94 6.29 -4.11
N TRP A 200 -1.84 5.51 -3.50
CA TRP A 200 -3.22 5.93 -3.28
C TRP A 200 -3.33 7.18 -2.41
N PHE A 201 -2.57 7.24 -1.31
CA PHE A 201 -2.60 8.41 -0.42
C PHE A 201 -1.91 9.64 -1.02
N ILE A 202 -0.91 9.47 -1.88
CA ILE A 202 -0.35 10.57 -2.67
C ILE A 202 -1.38 11.12 -3.67
N GLU A 203 -2.15 10.25 -4.36
CA GLU A 203 -3.26 10.70 -5.22
C GLU A 203 -4.30 11.50 -4.44
N ALA A 204 -4.69 10.99 -3.26
CA ALA A 204 -5.64 11.67 -2.39
C ALA A 204 -5.12 13.06 -1.98
N LEU A 205 -3.87 13.13 -1.57
CA LEU A 205 -3.22 14.38 -1.18
C LEU A 205 -3.19 15.39 -2.33
N LEU A 206 -2.85 14.94 -3.54
CA LEU A 206 -2.82 15.80 -4.74
C LEU A 206 -4.21 16.29 -5.16
N ASP A 207 -5.27 15.56 -4.84
CA ASP A 207 -6.65 16.00 -5.06
C ASP A 207 -7.07 17.13 -4.09
N GLU A 208 -6.40 17.27 -2.96
CA GLU A 208 -6.70 18.29 -1.93
C GLU A 208 -5.83 19.55 -2.05
N ILE A 209 -4.64 19.46 -2.61
CA ILE A 209 -3.67 20.57 -2.70
C ILE A 209 -3.79 21.30 -4.04
N ASP A 210 -3.63 22.64 -4.02
CA ASP A 210 -3.51 23.42 -5.26
C ASP A 210 -2.35 22.87 -6.10
N PRO A 211 -2.57 22.48 -7.36
CA PRO A 211 -1.52 21.97 -8.25
C PRO A 211 -0.33 22.93 -8.47
N LYS A 212 -0.51 24.22 -8.17
CA LYS A 212 0.57 25.22 -8.19
C LYS A 212 1.49 25.09 -6.99
N VAL A 213 0.99 24.54 -5.87
CA VAL A 213 1.77 24.32 -4.64
C VAL A 213 2.45 22.95 -4.70
N LEU A 214 1.71 21.90 -5.07
CA LEU A 214 2.24 20.54 -5.22
C LEU A 214 1.51 19.83 -6.36
N SER A 215 2.28 19.30 -7.30
CA SER A 215 1.75 18.54 -8.41
C SER A 215 2.46 17.18 -8.55
N ARG A 216 1.85 16.26 -9.28
CA ARG A 216 2.48 14.97 -9.62
C ARG A 216 3.82 15.18 -10.34
N ALA A 217 3.90 16.12 -11.27
CA ALA A 217 5.14 16.42 -12.00
C ALA A 217 6.25 16.86 -11.04
N MET A 218 5.96 17.78 -10.10
CA MET A 218 6.91 18.21 -9.06
C MET A 218 7.38 17.05 -8.18
N LEU A 219 6.45 16.20 -7.71
CA LEU A 219 6.83 15.03 -6.90
C LEU A 219 7.69 14.03 -7.68
N SER A 220 7.38 13.81 -8.97
CA SER A 220 8.18 12.91 -9.83
C SER A 220 9.58 13.46 -10.06
N GLU A 221 9.71 14.77 -10.25
CA GLU A 221 10.98 15.46 -10.42
C GLU A 221 11.85 15.37 -9.16
N LEU A 222 11.27 15.69 -7.98
CA LEU A 222 11.94 15.56 -6.69
C LEU A 222 12.38 14.10 -6.40
N ARG A 223 11.55 13.12 -6.76
CA ARG A 223 11.90 11.70 -6.61
C ARG A 223 13.07 11.32 -7.50
N LEU A 224 13.11 11.82 -8.74
CA LEU A 224 14.21 11.59 -9.66
C LEU A 224 15.52 12.25 -9.16
N GLU A 225 15.44 13.46 -8.62
CA GLU A 225 16.59 14.14 -7.99
C GLU A 225 17.13 13.36 -6.80
N ALA A 226 16.26 12.85 -5.92
CA ALA A 226 16.66 12.00 -4.79
C ALA A 226 17.41 10.73 -5.26
N LEU A 227 16.93 10.09 -6.33
CA LEU A 227 17.60 8.93 -6.94
C LEU A 227 18.95 9.30 -7.55
N LYS A 228 19.05 10.44 -8.25
CA LYS A 228 20.32 10.93 -8.81
C LYS A 228 21.35 11.18 -7.71
N ALA A 229 20.92 11.85 -6.62
CA ALA A 229 21.81 12.11 -5.50
C ALA A 229 22.35 10.81 -4.88
N ALA A 230 21.52 9.78 -4.76
CA ALA A 230 21.93 8.46 -4.25
C ALA A 230 22.88 7.69 -5.19
N ASN A 231 22.87 8.00 -6.49
CA ASN A 231 23.77 7.36 -7.48
C ASN A 231 25.15 8.05 -7.60
N LEU A 232 25.32 9.22 -6.99
CA LEU A 232 26.57 9.98 -7.00
C LEU A 232 27.47 9.67 -5.79
N GLY A 233 27.00 9.01 -4.79
CA GLY A 233 27.70 8.59 -3.57
C GLY A 233 28.05 7.12 -3.58
#